data_3159fba1a0dae3bc04123138e8725320
#
_entry.id   3159fba1a0dae3bc04123138e8725320
#
_cell.length_a   1.000
_cell.length_b   1.000
_cell.length_c   1.000
_cell.angle_alpha   90.00
_cell.angle_beta   90.00
_cell.angle_gamma   90.00
#
_symmetry.space_group_name_H-M   'P 1'
#
loop_
_entity.id
_entity.type
_entity.pdbx_description
1 polymer ?
#
loop_
_entity_poly.entity_id
_entity_poly.type
_entity_poly.pdbx_seq_one_letter_code
_entity_poly.pdbx_strand_id
1 'polypeptide(L)'
;MCTLPVLNRLCRESYSPPQAVYETLHQRGMDLVTVTDHDSIDAAEELRRRPNFFLSEEVTCRLPSGTELHVGVYGICERQHLELQRRRNDLPRLAAYLGEQRLFAVVNHPFSALTGRRQAEDYDWFSSFPALEIVNAHLAEANNRHARQFAANNFQIGVGGSDAHTLASAGTAWTEVPGARSAQEFLAGLWRGKGQVGGASGSYAKLTGDVFRVALAMMKEKPAYYALTPLLTLAPLFTLINSVHERVFARKWERTILESELPAFGGPDVATQELVA
;
A
#
# COMPACT_ATOMS: atom_id res chain seq x y z
N MET A 1 3.82 -10.28 3.66
CA MET A 1 3.56 -10.59 5.07
C MET A 1 4.48 -11.62 5.71
N CYS A 2 5.05 -12.51 5.00
CA CYS A 2 6.02 -13.44 5.56
C CYS A 2 7.40 -13.10 5.03
N THR A 3 8.24 -12.47 5.85
CA THR A 3 9.62 -12.13 5.51
C THR A 3 10.55 -13.35 5.36
N LEU A 4 10.01 -14.55 5.52
CA LEU A 4 10.74 -15.79 5.32
C LEU A 4 10.44 -16.36 3.93
N PRO A 5 11.40 -16.38 2.99
CA PRO A 5 11.21 -16.86 1.61
C PRO A 5 10.64 -18.28 1.51
N VAL A 6 10.83 -19.08 2.55
CA VAL A 6 10.32 -20.48 2.61
C VAL A 6 8.81 -20.48 2.84
N LEU A 7 8.27 -19.56 3.60
CA LEU A 7 6.83 -19.53 3.91
C LEU A 7 6.00 -19.00 2.72
N ASN A 8 6.53 -18.08 1.93
CA ASN A 8 5.86 -17.61 0.71
C ASN A 8 5.65 -18.74 -0.33
N ARG A 9 6.43 -19.82 -0.25
CA ARG A 9 6.23 -20.99 -1.09
C ARG A 9 5.18 -21.97 -0.55
N LEU A 10 4.85 -21.87 0.74
CA LEU A 10 3.97 -22.82 1.43
C LEU A 10 2.55 -22.29 1.62
N CYS A 11 2.37 -21.00 1.74
CA CYS A 11 1.07 -20.37 1.95
C CYS A 11 0.82 -19.22 0.96
N ARG A 12 -0.44 -19.06 0.58
CA ARG A 12 -0.90 -17.89 -0.17
C ARG A 12 -1.01 -16.69 0.78
N GLU A 13 -0.92 -15.50 0.26
CA GLU A 13 -1.12 -14.27 1.04
C GLU A 13 -2.59 -14.13 1.48
N SER A 14 -3.52 -14.51 0.61
CA SER A 14 -4.95 -14.57 0.93
C SER A 14 -5.56 -15.90 0.53
N TYR A 15 -6.55 -16.34 1.32
CA TYR A 15 -7.43 -17.49 1.07
C TYR A 15 -8.89 -17.04 0.91
N SER A 16 -9.13 -15.73 0.78
CA SER A 16 -10.47 -15.19 0.60
C SER A 16 -10.90 -15.33 -0.86
N PRO A 17 -12.01 -16.04 -1.16
CA PRO A 17 -12.51 -16.13 -2.52
C PRO A 17 -12.86 -14.74 -3.05
N PRO A 18 -12.51 -14.39 -4.29
CA PRO A 18 -12.77 -13.05 -4.86
C PRO A 18 -14.23 -12.62 -4.72
N GLN A 19 -15.15 -13.55 -5.00
CA GLN A 19 -16.59 -13.31 -4.86
C GLN A 19 -16.99 -12.91 -3.44
N ALA A 20 -16.45 -13.59 -2.41
CA ALA A 20 -16.75 -13.29 -1.02
C ALA A 20 -16.16 -11.93 -0.59
N VAL A 21 -15.00 -11.54 -1.15
CA VAL A 21 -14.42 -10.20 -0.94
C VAL A 21 -15.36 -9.14 -1.52
N TYR A 22 -15.80 -9.29 -2.76
CA TYR A 22 -16.74 -8.37 -3.41
C TYR A 22 -18.03 -8.20 -2.60
N GLU A 23 -18.66 -9.31 -2.19
CA GLU A 23 -19.89 -9.30 -1.40
C GLU A 23 -19.70 -8.63 -0.03
N THR A 24 -18.57 -8.91 0.63
CA THR A 24 -18.23 -8.29 1.91
C THR A 24 -18.09 -6.78 1.79
N LEU A 25 -17.38 -6.30 0.76
CA LEU A 25 -17.18 -4.88 0.52
C LEU A 25 -18.50 -4.18 0.18
N HIS A 26 -19.33 -4.80 -0.65
CA HIS A 26 -20.64 -4.28 -0.98
C HIS A 26 -21.57 -4.19 0.24
N GLN A 27 -21.60 -5.24 1.09
CA GLN A 27 -22.33 -5.24 2.37
C GLN A 27 -21.83 -4.17 3.35
N ARG A 28 -20.57 -3.76 3.24
CA ARG A 28 -19.99 -2.67 4.03
C ARG A 28 -20.24 -1.28 3.44
N GLY A 29 -21.03 -1.19 2.39
CA GLY A 29 -21.46 0.07 1.77
C GLY A 29 -20.46 0.65 0.78
N MET A 30 -19.53 -0.17 0.24
CA MET A 30 -18.64 0.29 -0.83
C MET A 30 -19.41 0.33 -2.16
N ASP A 31 -19.51 1.51 -2.76
CA ASP A 31 -20.19 1.72 -4.05
C ASP A 31 -19.36 1.20 -5.22
N LEU A 32 -18.04 1.30 -5.12
CA LEU A 32 -17.08 0.81 -6.10
C LEU A 32 -16.11 -0.17 -5.42
N VAL A 33 -15.77 -1.24 -6.11
CA VAL A 33 -14.89 -2.29 -5.60
C VAL A 33 -13.77 -2.57 -6.59
N THR A 34 -12.57 -2.74 -6.07
CA THR A 34 -11.43 -3.32 -6.78
C THR A 34 -10.63 -4.22 -5.84
N VAL A 35 -9.87 -5.13 -6.42
CA VAL A 35 -8.88 -5.95 -5.72
C VAL A 35 -7.54 -5.76 -6.40
N THR A 36 -6.45 -5.85 -5.63
CA THR A 36 -5.09 -5.52 -6.06
C THR A 36 -4.14 -6.61 -5.58
N ASP A 37 -4.26 -7.80 -6.18
CA ASP A 37 -3.33 -8.88 -5.91
C ASP A 37 -1.94 -8.55 -6.47
N HIS A 38 -0.89 -9.09 -5.84
CA HIS A 38 0.48 -8.89 -6.29
C HIS A 38 0.72 -9.52 -7.66
N ASP A 39 1.13 -8.68 -8.62
CA ASP A 39 1.61 -9.09 -9.93
C ASP A 39 0.63 -9.96 -10.74
N SER A 40 -0.65 -9.93 -10.39
CA SER A 40 -1.72 -10.73 -11.02
C SER A 40 -3.03 -9.96 -11.06
N ILE A 41 -3.84 -10.23 -12.09
CA ILE A 41 -5.22 -9.77 -12.21
C ILE A 41 -6.22 -10.94 -12.17
N ASP A 42 -5.81 -12.15 -11.84
CA ASP A 42 -6.66 -13.33 -11.93
C ASP A 42 -7.93 -13.21 -11.06
N ALA A 43 -7.77 -12.81 -9.79
CA ALA A 43 -8.92 -12.58 -8.92
C ALA A 43 -9.80 -11.42 -9.40
N ALA A 44 -9.18 -10.38 -9.95
CA ALA A 44 -9.90 -9.23 -10.53
C ALA A 44 -10.69 -9.64 -11.79
N GLU A 45 -10.13 -10.52 -12.63
CA GLU A 45 -10.83 -11.05 -13.82
C GLU A 45 -12.07 -11.88 -13.46
N GLU A 46 -12.04 -12.65 -12.38
CA GLU A 46 -13.24 -13.36 -11.88
C GLU A 46 -14.38 -12.40 -11.55
N LEU A 47 -14.06 -11.18 -11.12
CA LEU A 47 -15.02 -10.14 -10.73
C LEU A 47 -15.38 -9.16 -11.85
N ARG A 48 -14.73 -9.24 -13.01
CA ARG A 48 -14.84 -8.28 -14.11
C ARG A 48 -16.27 -7.93 -14.53
N ARG A 49 -17.19 -8.90 -14.42
CA ARG A 49 -18.61 -8.73 -14.80
C ARG A 49 -19.50 -8.23 -13.66
N ARG A 50 -18.92 -8.02 -12.48
CA ARG A 50 -19.68 -7.49 -11.35
C ARG A 50 -19.97 -6.00 -11.54
N PRO A 51 -21.17 -5.53 -11.16
CA PRO A 51 -21.48 -4.11 -11.19
C PRO A 51 -20.49 -3.34 -10.31
N ASN A 52 -20.12 -2.15 -10.78
CA ASN A 52 -19.24 -1.25 -10.00
C ASN A 52 -17.88 -1.83 -9.61
N PHE A 53 -17.39 -2.84 -10.35
CA PHE A 53 -16.06 -3.38 -10.23
C PHE A 53 -15.15 -2.85 -11.34
N PHE A 54 -13.88 -2.61 -11.02
CA PHE A 54 -12.86 -2.26 -12.00
C PHE A 54 -11.54 -2.96 -11.71
N LEU A 55 -10.81 -3.28 -12.79
CA LEU A 55 -9.54 -4.00 -12.70
C LEU A 55 -8.43 -3.12 -12.13
N SER A 56 -7.66 -3.68 -11.24
CA SER A 56 -6.45 -3.08 -10.66
C SER A 56 -5.48 -4.18 -10.24
N GLU A 57 -4.24 -3.82 -10.01
CA GLU A 57 -3.24 -4.73 -9.46
C GLU A 57 -2.25 -4.01 -8.56
N GLU A 58 -1.54 -4.73 -7.72
CA GLU A 58 -0.38 -4.26 -7.00
C GLU A 58 0.88 -4.78 -7.69
N VAL A 59 1.65 -3.87 -8.29
CA VAL A 59 2.88 -4.21 -9.02
C VAL A 59 4.04 -4.19 -8.04
N THR A 60 4.74 -5.32 -7.91
CA THR A 60 5.98 -5.42 -7.13
C THR A 60 7.15 -4.95 -7.95
N CYS A 61 7.70 -3.81 -7.59
CA CYS A 61 8.83 -3.16 -8.26
C CYS A 61 10.08 -3.20 -7.39
N ARG A 62 11.22 -2.80 -7.97
CA ARG A 62 12.45 -2.61 -7.23
C ARG A 62 12.99 -1.20 -7.45
N LEU A 63 13.31 -0.54 -6.35
CA LEU A 63 14.05 0.71 -6.33
C LEU A 63 15.50 0.47 -6.80
N PRO A 64 16.22 1.49 -7.28
CA PRO A 64 17.64 1.35 -7.66
C PRO A 64 18.53 0.84 -6.51
N SER A 65 18.18 1.09 -5.26
CA SER A 65 18.83 0.51 -4.08
C SER A 65 18.68 -1.01 -3.94
N GLY A 66 17.78 -1.62 -4.74
CA GLY A 66 17.38 -3.02 -4.64
C GLY A 66 16.22 -3.26 -3.65
N THR A 67 15.76 -2.24 -2.95
CA THR A 67 14.63 -2.32 -2.03
C THR A 67 13.33 -2.49 -2.81
N GLU A 68 12.40 -3.27 -2.26
CA GLU A 68 11.10 -3.53 -2.85
C GLU A 68 10.16 -2.32 -2.71
N LEU A 69 9.39 -2.05 -3.75
CA LEU A 69 8.38 -1.02 -3.82
C LEU A 69 7.10 -1.61 -4.39
N HIS A 70 6.00 -1.40 -3.71
CA HIS A 70 4.68 -1.83 -4.17
C HIS A 70 3.91 -0.64 -4.74
N VAL A 71 3.41 -0.80 -5.96
CA VAL A 71 2.67 0.24 -6.67
C VAL A 71 1.31 -0.28 -7.06
N GLY A 72 0.27 0.23 -6.42
CA GLY A 72 -1.12 0.00 -6.83
C GLY A 72 -1.40 0.72 -8.15
N VAL A 73 -1.91 0.02 -9.17
CA VAL A 73 -2.28 0.60 -10.46
C VAL A 73 -3.75 0.33 -10.73
N TYR A 74 -4.53 1.37 -10.92
CA TYR A 74 -5.98 1.33 -10.86
C TYR A 74 -6.64 1.60 -12.22
N GLY A 75 -7.73 0.86 -12.49
CA GLY A 75 -8.53 1.04 -13.71
C GLY A 75 -7.84 0.57 -14.97
N ILE A 76 -7.10 -0.52 -14.88
CA ILE A 76 -6.33 -1.10 -15.97
C ILE A 76 -7.13 -2.09 -16.82
N CYS A 77 -6.58 -2.46 -17.96
CA CYS A 77 -7.02 -3.59 -18.77
C CYS A 77 -5.90 -4.66 -18.84
N GLU A 78 -6.24 -5.86 -19.32
CA GLU A 78 -5.30 -6.97 -19.46
C GLU A 78 -4.02 -6.60 -20.25
N ARG A 79 -4.16 -5.85 -21.35
CA ARG A 79 -3.00 -5.37 -22.11
C ARG A 79 -2.07 -4.51 -21.24
N GLN A 80 -2.63 -3.64 -20.41
CA GLN A 80 -1.85 -2.79 -19.52
C GLN A 80 -1.18 -3.62 -18.43
N HIS A 81 -1.88 -4.61 -17.85
CA HIS A 81 -1.28 -5.58 -16.94
C HIS A 81 -0.01 -6.21 -17.54
N LEU A 82 -0.09 -6.76 -18.75
CA LEU A 82 1.06 -7.38 -19.41
C LEU A 82 2.24 -6.41 -19.58
N GLU A 83 1.95 -5.15 -19.92
CA GLU A 83 2.97 -4.12 -20.05
C GLU A 83 3.58 -3.68 -18.71
N LEU A 84 2.79 -3.65 -17.64
CA LEU A 84 3.26 -3.40 -16.27
C LEU A 84 4.22 -4.52 -15.83
N GLN A 85 3.83 -5.77 -16.02
CA GLN A 85 4.64 -6.95 -15.67
C GLN A 85 5.98 -7.00 -16.43
N ARG A 86 6.00 -6.56 -17.69
CA ARG A 86 7.25 -6.47 -18.48
C ARG A 86 8.21 -5.40 -17.96
N ARG A 87 7.70 -4.35 -17.29
CA ARG A 87 8.48 -3.18 -16.87
C ARG A 87 8.77 -3.13 -15.39
N ARG A 88 8.16 -3.96 -14.56
CA ARG A 88 8.22 -3.87 -13.10
C ARG A 88 9.65 -3.91 -12.50
N ASN A 89 10.58 -4.53 -13.21
CA ASN A 89 11.99 -4.59 -12.80
C ASN A 89 12.84 -3.39 -13.25
N ASP A 90 12.22 -2.43 -13.95
CA ASP A 90 12.86 -1.19 -14.43
C ASP A 90 11.96 -0.01 -14.06
N LEU A 91 12.16 0.51 -12.85
CA LEU A 91 11.31 1.53 -12.29
C LEU A 91 11.17 2.79 -13.14
N PRO A 92 12.26 3.33 -13.75
CA PRO A 92 12.16 4.44 -14.69
C PRO A 92 11.22 4.16 -15.87
N ARG A 93 11.34 2.98 -16.48
CA ARG A 93 10.47 2.58 -17.61
C ARG A 93 9.04 2.35 -17.18
N LEU A 94 8.85 1.82 -15.98
CA LEU A 94 7.50 1.66 -15.41
C LEU A 94 6.85 3.02 -15.18
N ALA A 95 7.55 3.95 -14.53
CA ALA A 95 7.04 5.30 -14.25
C ALA A 95 6.73 6.06 -15.56
N ALA A 96 7.60 5.97 -16.57
CA ALA A 96 7.35 6.56 -17.88
C ALA A 96 6.07 5.98 -18.52
N TYR A 97 5.90 4.65 -18.51
CA TYR A 97 4.72 3.99 -19.07
C TYR A 97 3.43 4.40 -18.35
N LEU A 98 3.45 4.45 -17.01
CA LEU A 98 2.31 4.90 -16.21
C LEU A 98 1.89 6.32 -16.60
N GLY A 99 2.86 7.22 -16.77
CA GLY A 99 2.63 8.60 -17.21
C GLY A 99 2.09 8.69 -18.65
N GLU A 100 2.68 7.98 -19.61
CA GLU A 100 2.23 7.92 -21.00
C GLU A 100 0.79 7.43 -21.14
N GLN A 101 0.44 6.39 -20.37
CA GLN A 101 -0.90 5.81 -20.36
C GLN A 101 -1.89 6.56 -19.46
N ARG A 102 -1.43 7.55 -18.69
CA ARG A 102 -2.20 8.29 -17.69
C ARG A 102 -2.90 7.37 -16.69
N LEU A 103 -2.22 6.30 -16.28
CA LEU A 103 -2.73 5.38 -15.29
C LEU A 103 -2.61 5.98 -13.89
N PHE A 104 -3.66 5.83 -13.09
CA PHE A 104 -3.62 6.27 -11.70
C PHE A 104 -2.82 5.25 -10.90
N ALA A 105 -1.67 5.68 -10.39
CA ALA A 105 -0.73 4.84 -9.68
C ALA A 105 -0.45 5.39 -8.27
N VAL A 106 -0.34 4.50 -7.31
CA VAL A 106 -0.21 4.80 -5.88
C VAL A 106 0.99 4.05 -5.32
N VAL A 107 1.88 4.71 -4.61
CA VAL A 107 2.87 4.01 -3.79
C VAL A 107 2.15 3.46 -2.56
N ASN A 108 2.02 2.13 -2.49
CA ASN A 108 1.35 1.45 -1.38
C ASN A 108 2.26 1.37 -0.17
N HIS A 109 1.67 1.47 1.03
CA HIS A 109 2.32 1.36 2.35
C HIS A 109 3.79 1.86 2.36
N PRO A 110 4.05 3.13 1.94
CA PRO A 110 5.40 3.66 1.66
C PRO A 110 6.35 3.58 2.86
N PHE A 111 5.82 3.53 4.06
CA PHE A 111 6.58 3.48 5.31
C PHE A 111 6.45 2.14 6.05
N SER A 112 6.19 1.04 5.34
CA SER A 112 6.23 -0.31 5.91
C SER A 112 7.66 -0.85 5.99
N ALA A 113 7.99 -1.47 7.12
CA ALA A 113 9.26 -2.17 7.31
C ALA A 113 9.33 -3.48 6.48
N LEU A 114 8.20 -3.99 6.01
CA LEU A 114 8.12 -5.25 5.28
C LEU A 114 8.77 -5.19 3.90
N THR A 115 8.80 -4.01 3.29
CA THR A 115 9.45 -3.78 1.99
C THR A 115 10.97 -3.65 2.09
N GLY A 116 11.56 -3.77 3.28
CA GLY A 116 12.99 -3.75 3.51
C GLY A 116 13.54 -2.39 3.96
N ARG A 117 14.87 -2.31 4.04
CA ARG A 117 15.55 -1.07 4.44
C ARG A 117 15.63 -0.14 3.25
N ARG A 118 15.05 1.04 3.38
CA ARG A 118 15.14 2.11 2.39
C ARG A 118 16.34 3.01 2.68
N GLN A 119 16.94 3.53 1.61
CA GLN A 119 17.92 4.62 1.66
C GLN A 119 17.18 5.96 1.51
N ALA A 120 17.82 7.07 1.85
CA ALA A 120 17.19 8.39 1.74
C ALA A 120 16.76 8.68 0.30
N GLU A 121 17.58 8.31 -0.67
CA GLU A 121 17.38 8.50 -2.11
C GLU A 121 16.19 7.68 -2.67
N ASP A 122 15.77 6.63 -1.97
CA ASP A 122 14.60 5.83 -2.37
C ASP A 122 13.29 6.64 -2.31
N TYR A 123 13.24 7.64 -1.43
CA TYR A 123 12.04 8.49 -1.26
C TYR A 123 11.86 9.49 -2.38
N ASP A 124 12.92 9.87 -3.08
CA ASP A 124 12.84 10.75 -4.26
C ASP A 124 11.98 10.09 -5.35
N TRP A 125 12.05 8.76 -5.45
CA TRP A 125 11.23 7.98 -6.38
C TRP A 125 9.74 8.03 -6.10
N PHE A 126 9.32 8.27 -4.86
CA PHE A 126 7.89 8.36 -4.53
C PHE A 126 7.23 9.54 -5.24
N SER A 127 7.97 10.61 -5.46
CA SER A 127 7.49 11.79 -6.20
C SER A 127 7.25 11.52 -7.70
N SER A 128 7.74 10.39 -8.22
CA SER A 128 7.44 9.95 -9.59
C SER A 128 6.02 9.41 -9.77
N PHE A 129 5.29 9.22 -8.66
CA PHE A 129 3.92 8.72 -8.66
C PHE A 129 2.96 9.80 -8.20
N PRO A 130 1.72 9.86 -8.76
CA PRO A 130 0.76 10.91 -8.44
C PRO A 130 0.19 10.80 -7.03
N ALA A 131 0.21 9.61 -6.42
CA ALA A 131 -0.46 9.35 -5.16
C ALA A 131 0.34 8.45 -4.22
N LEU A 132 0.06 8.61 -2.92
CA LEU A 132 0.54 7.75 -1.84
C LEU A 132 -0.63 7.14 -1.07
N GLU A 133 -0.46 5.92 -0.60
CA GLU A 133 -1.35 5.34 0.40
C GLU A 133 -1.04 5.95 1.78
N ILE A 134 -1.92 6.84 2.24
CA ILE A 134 -1.77 7.59 3.48
C ILE A 134 -2.51 6.97 4.67
N VAL A 135 -3.39 6.02 4.40
CA VAL A 135 -4.03 5.15 5.39
C VAL A 135 -4.05 3.72 4.86
N ASN A 136 -3.21 2.89 5.41
CA ASN A 136 -3.24 1.44 5.24
C ASN A 136 -3.79 0.82 6.52
N ALA A 137 -4.89 0.06 6.41
CA ALA A 137 -5.54 -0.50 7.60
C ALA A 137 -4.82 -1.72 8.18
N HIS A 138 -3.72 -2.15 7.58
CA HIS A 138 -2.85 -3.20 8.11
C HIS A 138 -1.70 -2.63 8.94
N LEU A 139 -1.26 -1.40 8.64
CA LEU A 139 -0.14 -0.73 9.28
C LEU A 139 -0.55 0.06 10.51
N ALA A 140 0.40 0.23 11.43
CA ALA A 140 0.22 1.03 12.63
C ALA A 140 0.03 2.52 12.29
N GLU A 141 -0.64 3.27 13.17
CA GLU A 141 -0.89 4.70 12.99
C GLU A 141 0.38 5.52 12.79
N ALA A 142 1.51 5.13 13.38
CA ALA A 142 2.77 5.82 13.17
C ALA A 142 3.22 5.81 11.69
N ASN A 143 3.09 4.65 11.02
CA ASN A 143 3.43 4.49 9.61
C ASN A 143 2.51 5.33 8.71
N ASN A 144 1.20 5.30 8.97
CA ASN A 144 0.21 6.10 8.24
C ASN A 144 0.40 7.61 8.46
N ARG A 145 0.79 8.03 9.67
CA ARG A 145 1.10 9.43 9.95
C ARG A 145 2.27 9.93 9.11
N HIS A 146 3.34 9.13 8.98
CA HIS A 146 4.47 9.49 8.12
C HIS A 146 4.07 9.57 6.65
N ALA A 147 3.23 8.65 6.18
CA ALA A 147 2.71 8.69 4.81
C ALA A 147 1.89 9.95 4.55
N ARG A 148 1.01 10.35 5.49
CA ARG A 148 0.24 11.60 5.40
C ARG A 148 1.14 12.83 5.36
N GLN A 149 2.15 12.89 6.24
CA GLN A 149 3.08 14.01 6.29
C GLN A 149 3.89 14.10 5.01
N PHE A 150 4.43 12.98 4.52
CA PHE A 150 5.18 12.95 3.27
C PHE A 150 4.32 13.38 2.07
N ALA A 151 3.10 12.84 1.95
CA ALA A 151 2.20 13.21 0.86
C ALA A 151 1.85 14.71 0.90
N ALA A 152 1.62 15.28 2.08
CA ALA A 152 1.34 16.70 2.25
C ALA A 152 2.53 17.58 1.85
N ASN A 153 3.74 17.21 2.26
CA ASN A 153 4.96 17.96 1.95
C ASN A 153 5.31 17.93 0.45
N ASN A 154 4.93 16.84 -0.25
CA ASN A 154 5.21 16.66 -1.67
C ASN A 154 4.00 16.91 -2.57
N PHE A 155 2.90 17.47 -2.04
CA PHE A 155 1.67 17.77 -2.78
C PHE A 155 1.09 16.56 -3.53
N GLN A 156 1.26 15.35 -2.99
CA GLN A 156 0.75 14.12 -3.59
C GLN A 156 -0.69 13.84 -3.15
N ILE A 157 -1.43 13.14 -4.00
CA ILE A 157 -2.78 12.70 -3.71
C ILE A 157 -2.72 11.60 -2.64
N GLY A 158 -3.50 11.75 -1.57
CA GLY A 158 -3.63 10.71 -0.55
C GLY A 158 -4.76 9.75 -0.88
N VAL A 159 -4.50 8.44 -0.75
CA VAL A 159 -5.53 7.39 -0.83
C VAL A 159 -5.46 6.49 0.39
N GLY A 160 -6.50 5.69 0.62
CA GLY A 160 -6.55 4.68 1.68
C GLY A 160 -7.01 3.35 1.15
N GLY A 161 -6.43 2.29 1.69
CA GLY A 161 -6.74 0.91 1.37
C GLY A 161 -6.73 0.01 2.60
N SER A 162 -7.46 -1.11 2.53
CA SER A 162 -7.55 -2.03 3.65
C SER A 162 -6.35 -2.98 3.73
N ASP A 163 -5.63 -3.19 2.66
CA ASP A 163 -4.55 -4.18 2.54
C ASP A 163 -4.98 -5.53 3.15
N ALA A 164 -6.18 -5.97 2.74
CA ALA A 164 -6.90 -7.03 3.42
C ALA A 164 -6.52 -8.41 2.88
N HIS A 165 -6.03 -9.27 3.77
CA HIS A 165 -5.74 -10.67 3.49
C HIS A 165 -6.83 -11.62 4.02
N THR A 166 -7.86 -11.05 4.65
CA THR A 166 -9.04 -11.77 5.16
C THR A 166 -10.31 -10.96 4.94
N LEU A 167 -11.46 -11.65 4.85
CA LEU A 167 -12.76 -10.98 4.76
C LEU A 167 -13.03 -10.04 5.95
N ALA A 168 -12.50 -10.37 7.12
CA ALA A 168 -12.66 -9.54 8.33
C ALA A 168 -12.01 -8.16 8.16
N SER A 169 -10.90 -8.08 7.44
CA SER A 169 -10.12 -6.85 7.23
C SER A 169 -10.52 -6.09 5.96
N ALA A 170 -11.23 -6.72 5.01
CA ALA A 170 -11.64 -6.08 3.76
C ALA A 170 -12.48 -4.82 4.03
N GLY A 171 -12.14 -3.69 3.42
CA GLY A 171 -12.86 -2.43 3.53
C GLY A 171 -12.78 -1.74 4.91
N THR A 172 -11.75 -2.04 5.73
CA THR A 172 -11.53 -1.35 7.01
C THR A 172 -10.81 0.00 6.86
N ALA A 173 -10.29 0.29 5.69
CA ALA A 173 -9.96 1.62 5.21
C ALA A 173 -10.36 1.71 3.72
N TRP A 174 -10.67 2.92 3.28
CA TRP A 174 -11.21 3.18 1.95
C TRP A 174 -10.89 4.60 1.49
N THR A 175 -11.10 4.83 0.20
CA THR A 175 -11.07 6.17 -0.40
C THR A 175 -12.44 6.50 -0.96
N GLU A 176 -12.94 7.70 -0.69
CA GLU A 176 -14.21 8.21 -1.17
C GLU A 176 -13.96 9.39 -2.12
N VAL A 177 -14.71 9.44 -3.21
CA VAL A 177 -14.80 10.62 -4.08
C VAL A 177 -16.28 11.04 -4.13
N PRO A 178 -16.65 12.10 -3.42
CA PRO A 178 -18.05 12.53 -3.34
C PRO A 178 -18.66 12.77 -4.72
N GLY A 179 -19.82 12.14 -4.96
CA GLY A 179 -20.57 12.27 -6.19
C GLY A 179 -20.11 11.40 -7.36
N ALA A 180 -19.04 10.64 -7.23
CA ALA A 180 -18.63 9.68 -8.25
C ALA A 180 -19.59 8.48 -8.27
N ARG A 181 -20.05 8.09 -9.47
CA ARG A 181 -21.00 6.97 -9.69
C ARG A 181 -20.44 5.87 -10.56
N SER A 182 -19.21 6.03 -11.03
CA SER A 182 -18.49 5.07 -11.86
C SER A 182 -17.01 5.07 -11.55
N ALA A 183 -16.30 3.98 -11.91
CA ALA A 183 -14.85 3.91 -11.78
C ALA A 183 -14.14 5.07 -12.51
N GLN A 184 -14.65 5.45 -13.68
CA GLN A 184 -14.07 6.57 -14.44
C GLN A 184 -14.21 7.90 -13.71
N GLU A 185 -15.39 8.20 -13.14
CA GLU A 185 -15.63 9.42 -12.37
C GLU A 185 -14.81 9.41 -11.07
N PHE A 186 -14.70 8.25 -10.42
CA PHE A 186 -13.87 8.05 -9.23
C PHE A 186 -12.40 8.36 -9.51
N LEU A 187 -11.80 7.71 -10.51
CA LEU A 187 -10.41 7.94 -10.88
C LEU A 187 -10.16 9.39 -11.34
N ALA A 188 -11.10 9.96 -12.13
CA ALA A 188 -11.01 11.37 -12.52
C ALA A 188 -11.14 12.31 -11.32
N GLY A 189 -11.90 11.95 -10.30
CA GLY A 189 -12.00 12.69 -9.04
C GLY A 189 -10.72 12.63 -8.23
N LEU A 190 -10.07 11.46 -8.15
CA LEU A 190 -8.76 11.30 -7.52
C LEU A 190 -7.70 12.19 -8.19
N TRP A 191 -7.61 12.16 -9.53
CA TRP A 191 -6.70 13.04 -10.27
C TRP A 191 -6.88 14.53 -10.00
N ARG A 192 -8.10 14.94 -9.59
CA ARG A 192 -8.43 16.32 -9.21
C ARG A 192 -8.24 16.61 -7.72
N GLY A 193 -7.69 15.66 -6.95
CA GLY A 193 -7.49 15.80 -5.51
C GLY A 193 -8.80 15.82 -4.69
N LYS A 194 -9.90 15.25 -5.22
CA LYS A 194 -11.21 15.21 -4.54
C LYS A 194 -11.36 13.98 -3.63
N GLY A 195 -10.33 13.14 -3.54
CA GLY A 195 -10.33 11.96 -2.68
C GLY A 195 -10.40 12.33 -1.20
N GLN A 196 -11.23 11.62 -0.46
CA GLN A 196 -11.30 11.65 0.99
C GLN A 196 -10.98 10.26 1.50
N VAL A 197 -10.13 10.16 2.52
CA VAL A 197 -9.69 8.87 3.06
C VAL A 197 -10.38 8.61 4.38
N GLY A 198 -10.99 7.43 4.49
CA GLY A 198 -11.65 6.96 5.69
C GLY A 198 -11.07 5.65 6.21
N GLY A 199 -11.47 5.28 7.42
CA GLY A 199 -11.06 4.02 8.04
C GLY A 199 -10.08 4.18 9.18
N ALA A 200 -9.53 3.04 9.62
CA ALA A 200 -8.67 2.97 10.80
C ALA A 200 -7.36 2.26 10.47
N SER A 201 -6.30 2.71 11.10
CA SER A 201 -4.99 2.05 11.08
C SER A 201 -5.04 0.65 11.68
N GLY A 202 -4.09 -0.18 11.30
CA GLY A 202 -3.92 -1.51 11.84
C GLY A 202 -3.54 -1.51 13.32
N SER A 203 -3.82 -2.62 13.97
CA SER A 203 -3.44 -2.87 15.36
C SER A 203 -2.85 -4.25 15.52
N TYR A 204 -2.08 -4.44 16.61
CA TYR A 204 -1.56 -5.76 16.97
C TYR A 204 -2.65 -6.84 17.03
N ALA A 205 -3.80 -6.52 17.64
CA ALA A 205 -4.90 -7.47 17.76
C ALA A 205 -5.51 -7.83 16.40
N LYS A 206 -5.69 -6.85 15.50
CA LYS A 206 -6.17 -7.08 14.15
C LYS A 206 -5.21 -7.96 13.36
N LEU A 207 -3.92 -7.61 13.36
CA LEU A 207 -2.88 -8.37 12.67
C LEU A 207 -2.83 -9.82 13.17
N THR A 208 -2.82 -10.02 14.50
CA THR A 208 -2.81 -11.35 15.10
C THR A 208 -4.06 -12.16 14.70
N GLY A 209 -5.24 -11.52 14.73
CA GLY A 209 -6.48 -12.14 14.29
C GLY A 209 -6.46 -12.54 12.81
N ASP A 210 -5.89 -11.73 11.93
CA ASP A 210 -5.76 -12.04 10.51
C ASP A 210 -4.80 -13.19 10.27
N VAL A 211 -3.66 -13.25 10.96
CA VAL A 211 -2.73 -14.38 10.90
C VAL A 211 -3.41 -15.69 11.29
N PHE A 212 -4.21 -15.70 12.36
CA PHE A 212 -4.98 -16.88 12.74
C PHE A 212 -6.00 -17.29 11.66
N ARG A 213 -6.73 -16.32 11.09
CA ARG A 213 -7.73 -16.59 10.02
C ARG A 213 -7.08 -17.16 8.77
N VAL A 214 -5.97 -16.59 8.32
CA VAL A 214 -5.19 -17.08 7.17
C VAL A 214 -4.69 -18.50 7.44
N ALA A 215 -4.11 -18.75 8.61
CA ALA A 215 -3.61 -20.09 8.96
C ALA A 215 -4.74 -21.13 9.03
N LEU A 216 -5.89 -20.79 9.61
CA LEU A 216 -7.06 -21.69 9.62
C LEU A 216 -7.61 -21.94 8.22
N ALA A 217 -7.63 -20.94 7.34
CA ALA A 217 -8.06 -21.11 5.96
C ALA A 217 -7.09 -22.01 5.17
N MET A 218 -5.78 -21.84 5.37
CA MET A 218 -4.74 -22.70 4.82
C MET A 218 -4.93 -24.17 5.26
N MET A 219 -5.20 -24.41 6.55
CA MET A 219 -5.43 -25.77 7.07
C MET A 219 -6.70 -26.40 6.50
N LYS A 220 -7.75 -25.61 6.28
CA LYS A 220 -8.99 -26.10 5.64
C LYS A 220 -8.75 -26.51 4.19
N GLU A 221 -7.94 -25.76 3.44
CA GLU A 221 -7.59 -26.09 2.05
C GLU A 221 -6.67 -27.32 1.98
N LYS A 222 -5.72 -27.44 2.92
CA LYS A 222 -4.74 -28.54 2.99
C LYS A 222 -4.77 -29.19 4.37
N PRO A 223 -5.63 -30.22 4.58
CA PRO A 223 -5.81 -30.84 5.90
C PRO A 223 -4.53 -31.38 6.55
N ALA A 224 -3.52 -31.76 5.77
CA ALA A 224 -2.22 -32.18 6.32
C ALA A 224 -1.56 -31.09 7.18
N TYR A 225 -1.90 -29.80 6.96
CA TYR A 225 -1.36 -28.69 7.73
C TYR A 225 -1.96 -28.57 9.14
N TYR A 226 -3.00 -29.35 9.49
CA TYR A 226 -3.45 -29.42 10.88
C TYR A 226 -2.36 -29.91 11.84
N ALA A 227 -1.38 -30.67 11.33
CA ALA A 227 -0.20 -31.04 12.11
C ALA A 227 0.62 -29.83 12.60
N LEU A 228 0.47 -28.65 11.94
CA LEU A 228 1.14 -27.41 12.29
C LEU A 228 0.36 -26.57 13.34
N THR A 229 -0.82 -27.05 13.80
CA THR A 229 -1.63 -26.32 14.80
C THR A 229 -0.84 -25.89 16.03
N PRO A 230 0.10 -26.66 16.59
CA PRO A 230 0.88 -26.21 17.75
C PRO A 230 1.70 -24.94 17.44
N LEU A 231 2.10 -24.69 16.18
CA LEU A 231 2.85 -23.50 15.80
C LEU A 231 1.98 -22.22 15.84
N LEU A 232 0.65 -22.35 15.79
CA LEU A 232 -0.24 -21.20 15.92
C LEU A 232 -0.12 -20.50 17.28
N THR A 233 0.31 -21.21 18.33
CA THR A 233 0.56 -20.60 19.64
C THR A 233 1.67 -19.56 19.60
N LEU A 234 2.54 -19.60 18.59
CA LEU A 234 3.61 -18.64 18.35
C LEU A 234 3.14 -17.42 17.53
N ALA A 235 1.96 -17.46 16.91
CA ALA A 235 1.46 -16.36 16.10
C ALA A 235 1.43 -15.02 16.86
N PRO A 236 0.97 -14.94 18.12
CA PRO A 236 1.01 -13.69 18.89
C PRO A 236 2.44 -13.16 19.08
N LEU A 237 3.42 -14.03 19.26
CA LEU A 237 4.83 -13.62 19.41
C LEU A 237 5.37 -13.06 18.08
N PHE A 238 5.14 -13.73 16.96
CA PHE A 238 5.58 -13.25 15.65
C PHE A 238 4.92 -11.92 15.27
N THR A 239 3.62 -11.78 15.51
CA THR A 239 2.92 -10.52 15.24
C THR A 239 3.36 -9.40 16.18
N LEU A 240 3.74 -9.71 17.43
CA LEU A 240 4.34 -8.74 18.35
C LEU A 240 5.71 -8.26 17.84
N ILE A 241 6.57 -9.19 17.43
CA ILE A 241 7.89 -8.86 16.85
C ILE A 241 7.70 -7.97 15.62
N ASN A 242 6.78 -8.32 14.72
CA ASN A 242 6.48 -7.49 13.56
C ASN A 242 5.97 -6.10 13.95
N SER A 243 5.05 -6.01 14.90
CA SER A 243 4.53 -4.71 15.39
C SER A 243 5.61 -3.85 16.02
N VAL A 244 6.58 -4.44 16.73
CA VAL A 244 7.73 -3.73 17.29
C VAL A 244 8.65 -3.27 16.17
N HIS A 245 8.93 -4.14 15.19
CA HIS A 245 9.77 -3.82 14.04
C HIS A 245 9.21 -2.65 13.23
N GLU A 246 7.91 -2.65 12.92
CA GLU A 246 7.22 -1.55 12.26
C GLU A 246 7.34 -0.22 13.03
N ARG A 247 7.16 -0.25 14.37
CA ARG A 247 7.31 0.95 15.21
C ARG A 247 8.74 1.48 15.25
N VAL A 248 9.73 0.59 15.31
CA VAL A 248 11.15 0.97 15.27
C VAL A 248 11.49 1.58 13.93
N PHE A 249 11.02 0.98 12.85
CA PHE A 249 11.19 1.50 11.50
C PHE A 249 10.60 2.90 11.36
N ALA A 250 9.33 3.09 11.77
CA ALA A 250 8.67 4.39 11.73
C ALA A 250 9.43 5.47 12.52
N ARG A 251 9.91 5.15 13.74
CA ARG A 251 10.72 6.10 14.55
C ARG A 251 12.06 6.45 13.90
N LYS A 252 12.68 5.50 13.21
CA LYS A 252 13.94 5.77 12.50
C LYS A 252 13.71 6.78 11.37
N TRP A 253 12.61 6.62 10.66
CA TRP A 253 12.23 7.52 9.57
C TRP A 253 11.88 8.92 10.05
N GLU A 254 11.20 9.05 11.18
CA GLU A 254 10.92 10.33 11.81
C GLU A 254 12.21 11.14 12.01
N ARG A 255 13.30 10.51 12.43
CA ARG A 255 14.61 11.15 12.58
C ARG A 255 15.21 11.53 11.23
N THR A 256 15.18 10.63 10.26
CA THR A 256 15.77 10.88 8.93
C THR A 256 15.07 12.02 8.20
N ILE A 257 13.73 12.10 8.27
CA ILE A 257 12.96 13.20 7.67
C ILE A 257 13.25 14.51 8.40
N LEU A 258 13.28 14.52 9.73
CA LEU A 258 13.60 15.72 10.52
C LEU A 258 15.04 16.22 10.26
N GLU A 259 15.98 15.31 10.04
CA GLU A 259 17.37 15.65 9.72
C GLU A 259 17.51 16.20 8.28
N SER A 260 16.66 15.76 7.34
CA SER A 260 16.65 16.26 5.96
C SER A 260 15.87 17.58 5.79
N GLU A 261 14.93 17.88 6.69
CA GLU A 261 14.16 19.13 6.71
C GLU A 261 14.88 20.28 7.42
N LEU A 262 16.05 20.03 8.05
CA LEU A 262 16.91 21.12 8.53
C LEU A 262 17.67 21.69 7.33
N PRO A 263 17.25 22.87 6.78
CA PRO A 263 18.07 23.54 5.79
C PRO A 263 19.42 23.83 6.46
N ALA A 264 20.50 23.60 5.73
CA ALA A 264 21.78 24.14 6.09
C ALA A 264 21.65 25.68 6.10
N PHE A 265 21.30 26.24 7.26
CA PHE A 265 21.36 27.68 7.50
C PHE A 265 22.83 28.09 7.55
N GLY A 266 23.44 28.17 6.38
CA GLY A 266 24.61 28.93 6.07
C GLY A 266 24.18 30.06 5.12
N GLY A 267 23.36 30.96 5.62
CA GLY A 267 23.09 32.21 4.92
C GLY A 267 24.34 33.10 4.98
N PRO A 268 24.71 33.75 3.86
CA PRO A 268 25.82 34.72 3.88
C PRO A 268 25.49 35.88 4.81
N ASP A 269 26.45 36.28 5.62
CA ASP A 269 26.47 37.50 6.39
C ASP A 269 25.95 38.68 5.55
N VAL A 270 24.82 39.19 5.95
CA VAL A 270 24.38 40.49 5.45
C VAL A 270 25.20 41.53 6.22
N ALA A 271 26.34 41.88 5.63
CA ALA A 271 27.13 43.01 6.05
C ALA A 271 26.23 44.26 6.03
N THR A 272 26.08 44.83 7.19
CA THR A 272 25.60 46.19 7.46
C THR A 272 26.22 47.18 6.46
N GLN A 273 25.46 47.67 5.48
CA GLN A 273 25.78 48.90 4.80
C GLN A 273 25.12 50.03 5.56
N GLU A 274 25.97 50.77 6.28
CA GLU A 274 25.64 52.05 6.87
C GLU A 274 25.16 53.01 5.80
N LEU A 275 24.00 53.59 6.06
CA LEU A 275 23.54 54.82 5.39
C LEU A 275 24.36 56.01 5.94
N VAL A 276 25.14 56.62 5.06
CA VAL A 276 25.68 57.96 5.27
C VAL A 276 25.22 58.87 4.13
N ALA A 277 24.52 59.96 4.56
CA ALA A 277 24.12 61.16 3.86
C ALA A 277 23.07 61.06 2.74
#